data_da64817e13ed5f73b7e4078b5fe81f75
#
_entry.id   da64817e13ed5f73b7e4078b5fe81f75
#
_cell.length_a   1.000
_cell.length_b   1.000
_cell.length_c   1.000
_cell.angle_alpha   90.00
_cell.angle_beta   90.00
_cell.angle_gamma   90.00
#
_symmetry.space_group_name_H-M   'P 1'
#
loop_
_entity.id
_entity.type
_entity.pdbx_description
1 polymer ?
#
loop_
_entity_poly.entity_id
_entity_poly.type
_entity_poly.pdbx_seq_one_letter_code
_entity_poly.pdbx_strand_id
1 'polypeptide(L)'
;MFELPPVVRSWLFDPTVGKIVTVLIGIIIINVLVRISRRALLPKIEGIDTRYRFRKLIGFIGMLVAFILITVVFSDRLGNLTVAFGVAGAGIAFALQEVIASIAGWAAISVGGFYSVGDRVQVGGITGDVIDIGILRTTVMEIGEWVKADLYNGRIVRIANSFVFKAPVFNYSADFHFLWDEITVPIKYGSDYHLAREILHSVTINQVGGYIPHAKSDWDKMVRKFMIEKATVEPMVTMLANDNWIEFTVRYVVDYKKRRSTKDQLFTKILESLESTNGKVSLASATFQLVEAPVLNVRFPEEKGPGEKQPG
;
A
#
# COMPACT_ATOMS: atom_id res chain seq x y z
N MET A 1 -27.01 59.98 39.54
CA MET A 1 -25.80 59.14 39.30
C MET A 1 -25.71 58.15 40.45
N PHE A 2 -26.07 56.90 40.25
CA PHE A 2 -26.00 55.87 41.32
C PHE A 2 -24.53 55.53 41.55
N GLU A 3 -23.93 56.13 42.61
CA GLU A 3 -22.61 55.64 43.03
C GLU A 3 -22.78 54.35 43.78
N LEU A 4 -22.17 53.31 43.23
CA LEU A 4 -22.12 51.95 43.85
C LEU A 4 -21.40 52.10 45.22
N PRO A 5 -21.88 51.42 46.28
CA PRO A 5 -21.17 51.39 47.55
C PRO A 5 -19.73 50.98 47.40
N PRO A 6 -18.78 51.59 48.12
CA PRO A 6 -17.32 51.27 47.93
C PRO A 6 -17.00 49.80 48.08
N VAL A 7 -17.70 49.01 48.87
CA VAL A 7 -17.57 47.58 49.05
C VAL A 7 -17.97 46.80 47.76
N VAL A 8 -19.03 47.22 47.09
CA VAL A 8 -19.49 46.62 45.86
C VAL A 8 -18.54 46.94 44.73
N ARG A 9 -17.98 48.16 44.70
CA ARG A 9 -17.01 48.57 43.70
C ARG A 9 -15.68 47.81 43.84
N SER A 10 -15.14 47.61 45.05
CA SER A 10 -13.93 46.85 45.30
C SER A 10 -14.12 45.38 44.95
N TRP A 11 -15.29 44.80 45.18
CA TRP A 11 -15.61 43.43 44.82
C TRP A 11 -15.76 43.22 43.32
N LEU A 12 -16.42 44.13 42.61
CA LEU A 12 -16.63 44.06 41.15
C LEU A 12 -15.33 44.21 40.34
N PHE A 13 -14.34 44.93 40.86
CA PHE A 13 -13.04 45.16 40.23
C PHE A 13 -11.93 44.28 40.79
N ASP A 14 -12.27 43.29 41.60
CA ASP A 14 -11.31 42.29 42.07
C ASP A 14 -10.91 41.39 40.87
N PRO A 15 -9.60 41.25 40.56
CA PRO A 15 -9.12 40.38 39.49
C PRO A 15 -9.62 38.94 39.59
N THR A 16 -9.83 38.45 40.82
CA THR A 16 -10.33 37.09 41.08
C THR A 16 -11.80 36.93 40.66
N VAL A 17 -12.62 37.95 40.95
CA VAL A 17 -14.03 37.93 40.52
C VAL A 17 -14.15 37.99 39.01
N GLY A 18 -13.31 38.81 38.33
CA GLY A 18 -13.25 38.86 36.88
C GLY A 18 -12.94 37.50 36.26
N LYS A 19 -11.99 36.74 36.82
CA LYS A 19 -11.66 35.38 36.40
C LYS A 19 -12.80 34.40 36.57
N ILE A 20 -13.48 34.44 37.73
CA ILE A 20 -14.64 33.60 38.00
C ILE A 20 -15.75 33.85 36.97
N VAL A 21 -16.04 35.10 36.70
CA VAL A 21 -17.05 35.50 35.71
C VAL A 21 -16.66 35.02 34.31
N THR A 22 -15.39 35.18 33.93
CA THR A 22 -14.88 34.69 32.64
C THR A 22 -15.05 33.16 32.50
N VAL A 23 -14.73 32.40 33.55
CA VAL A 23 -14.91 30.95 33.55
C VAL A 23 -16.39 30.57 33.47
N LEU A 24 -17.26 31.23 34.20
CA LEU A 24 -18.70 30.95 34.15
C LEU A 24 -19.27 31.21 32.75
N ILE A 25 -18.93 32.33 32.14
CA ILE A 25 -19.35 32.68 30.77
C ILE A 25 -18.78 31.64 29.80
N GLY A 26 -17.51 31.29 29.92
CA GLY A 26 -16.87 30.28 29.09
C GLY A 26 -17.54 28.92 29.19
N ILE A 27 -17.87 28.45 30.39
CA ILE A 27 -18.59 27.19 30.61
C ILE A 27 -20.00 27.23 29.98
N ILE A 28 -20.68 28.36 30.08
CA ILE A 28 -22.00 28.55 29.43
C ILE A 28 -21.84 28.41 27.91
N ILE A 29 -20.87 29.10 27.31
CA ILE A 29 -20.60 29.05 25.89
C ILE A 29 -20.28 27.61 25.47
N ILE A 30 -19.39 26.90 26.18
CA ILE A 30 -19.04 25.51 25.91
C ILE A 30 -20.28 24.61 25.98
N ASN A 31 -21.13 24.74 26.99
CA ASN A 31 -22.36 23.95 27.10
C ASN A 31 -23.34 24.25 25.94
N VAL A 32 -23.43 25.48 25.48
CA VAL A 32 -24.25 25.87 24.31
C VAL A 32 -23.68 25.20 23.06
N LEU A 33 -22.37 25.28 22.84
CA LEU A 33 -21.70 24.64 21.69
C LEU A 33 -21.87 23.13 21.71
N VAL A 34 -21.68 22.48 22.85
CA VAL A 34 -21.92 21.02 23.02
C VAL A 34 -23.38 20.67 22.70
N ARG A 35 -24.35 21.49 23.12
CA ARG A 35 -25.77 21.29 22.85
C ARG A 35 -26.09 21.44 21.36
N ILE A 36 -25.54 22.49 20.71
CA ILE A 36 -25.68 22.73 19.28
C ILE A 36 -25.05 21.55 18.50
N SER A 37 -23.81 21.14 18.82
CA SER A 37 -23.13 20.03 18.17
C SER A 37 -23.93 18.73 18.29
N ARG A 38 -24.46 18.43 19.46
CA ARG A 38 -25.34 17.26 19.65
C ARG A 38 -26.60 17.34 18.80
N ARG A 39 -27.24 18.51 18.70
CA ARG A 39 -28.46 18.67 17.90
C ARG A 39 -28.19 18.61 16.39
N ALA A 40 -27.02 19.07 15.92
CA ALA A 40 -26.67 19.11 14.52
C ALA A 40 -26.13 17.77 14.01
N LEU A 41 -25.33 17.05 14.83
CA LEU A 41 -24.60 15.86 14.39
C LEU A 41 -25.35 14.55 14.68
N LEU A 42 -25.98 14.41 15.87
CA LEU A 42 -26.61 13.16 16.26
C LEU A 42 -27.76 12.68 15.36
N PRO A 43 -28.62 13.56 14.79
CA PRO A 43 -29.67 13.11 13.88
C PRO A 43 -29.17 12.52 12.56
N LYS A 44 -27.94 12.89 12.14
CA LYS A 44 -27.34 12.42 10.90
C LYS A 44 -26.65 11.05 11.04
N ILE A 45 -26.57 10.51 12.26
CA ILE A 45 -25.90 9.26 12.55
C ILE A 45 -26.92 8.14 12.61
N GLU A 46 -26.75 7.14 11.76
CA GLU A 46 -27.52 5.91 11.75
C GLU A 46 -26.96 4.93 12.80
N GLY A 47 -27.85 4.23 13.51
CA GLY A 47 -27.47 3.28 14.54
C GLY A 47 -27.49 3.83 15.97
N ILE A 48 -28.20 3.12 16.87
CA ILE A 48 -28.41 3.50 18.28
C ILE A 48 -27.07 3.52 19.03
N ASP A 49 -26.24 2.49 18.86
CA ASP A 49 -24.94 2.37 19.53
C ASP A 49 -23.94 3.44 19.08
N THR A 50 -23.91 3.73 17.79
CA THR A 50 -23.02 4.76 17.22
C THR A 50 -23.43 6.14 17.74
N ARG A 51 -24.73 6.45 17.75
CA ARG A 51 -25.27 7.71 18.29
C ARG A 51 -24.94 7.87 19.77
N TYR A 52 -25.02 6.80 20.58
CA TYR A 52 -24.66 6.81 21.98
C TYR A 52 -23.17 7.13 22.18
N ARG A 53 -22.27 6.49 21.43
CA ARG A 53 -20.82 6.73 21.49
C ARG A 53 -20.47 8.18 21.10
N PHE A 54 -21.03 8.70 20.02
CA PHE A 54 -20.83 10.08 19.61
C PHE A 54 -21.34 11.11 20.63
N ARG A 55 -22.51 10.86 21.22
CA ARG A 55 -23.05 11.71 22.31
C ARG A 55 -22.09 11.77 23.50
N LYS A 56 -21.48 10.63 23.88
CA LYS A 56 -20.53 10.54 24.98
C LYS A 56 -19.22 11.25 24.63
N LEU A 57 -18.73 11.07 23.41
CA LEU A 57 -17.51 11.74 22.89
C LEU A 57 -17.65 13.26 22.89
N ILE A 58 -18.73 13.80 22.34
CA ILE A 58 -19.00 15.25 22.34
C ILE A 58 -19.05 15.80 23.79
N GLY A 59 -19.64 15.05 24.72
CA GLY A 59 -19.65 15.43 26.12
C GLY A 59 -18.26 15.43 26.75
N PHE A 60 -17.44 14.44 26.46
CA PHE A 60 -16.07 14.33 26.95
C PHE A 60 -15.19 15.48 26.41
N ILE A 61 -15.30 15.80 25.12
CA ILE A 61 -14.57 16.92 24.50
C ILE A 61 -14.99 18.24 25.17
N GLY A 62 -16.30 18.45 25.41
CA GLY A 62 -16.78 19.64 26.11
C GLY A 62 -16.20 19.78 27.53
N MET A 63 -16.12 18.67 28.27
CA MET A 63 -15.50 18.64 29.61
C MET A 63 -14.00 18.96 29.55
N LEU A 64 -13.29 18.39 28.57
CA LEU A 64 -11.86 18.67 28.38
C LEU A 64 -11.58 20.13 28.05
N VAL A 65 -12.38 20.72 27.16
CA VAL A 65 -12.28 22.17 26.81
C VAL A 65 -12.58 23.06 28.02
N ALA A 66 -13.58 22.70 28.84
CA ALA A 66 -13.88 23.42 30.08
C ALA A 66 -12.72 23.32 31.09
N PHE A 67 -12.11 22.17 31.24
CA PHE A 67 -10.93 21.98 32.08
C PHE A 67 -9.74 22.85 31.61
N ILE A 68 -9.44 22.83 30.30
CA ILE A 68 -8.39 23.69 29.72
C ILE A 68 -8.68 25.15 29.96
N LEU A 69 -9.93 25.61 29.75
CA LEU A 69 -10.35 27.01 30.02
C LEU A 69 -10.07 27.41 31.45
N ILE A 70 -10.45 26.59 32.43
CA ILE A 70 -10.21 26.84 33.86
C ILE A 70 -8.70 26.94 34.11
N THR A 71 -7.92 26.01 33.58
CA THR A 71 -6.44 25.99 33.74
C THR A 71 -5.80 27.26 33.18
N VAL A 72 -6.22 27.71 32.00
CA VAL A 72 -5.68 28.90 31.32
C VAL A 72 -6.06 30.19 32.11
N VAL A 73 -7.31 30.33 32.54
CA VAL A 73 -7.79 31.54 33.27
C VAL A 73 -7.14 31.66 34.63
N PHE A 74 -6.82 30.55 35.30
CA PHE A 74 -6.16 30.55 36.60
C PHE A 74 -4.65 30.28 36.54
N SER A 75 -4.03 30.34 35.35
CA SER A 75 -2.62 29.98 35.14
C SER A 75 -1.66 30.79 36.01
N ASP A 76 -1.93 32.07 36.27
CA ASP A 76 -1.11 32.92 37.14
C ASP A 76 -1.15 32.53 38.64
N ARG A 77 -2.20 31.81 39.07
CA ARG A 77 -2.28 31.21 40.42
C ARG A 77 -1.63 29.86 40.53
N LEU A 78 -1.44 29.20 39.39
CA LEU A 78 -0.90 27.85 39.33
C LEU A 78 0.64 27.79 39.38
N GLY A 79 1.34 28.93 39.18
CA GLY A 79 2.79 29.04 39.34
C GLY A 79 3.55 27.87 38.73
N ASN A 80 4.24 27.11 39.58
CA ASN A 80 5.06 25.92 39.15
C ASN A 80 4.25 24.79 38.49
N LEU A 81 2.90 24.75 38.66
CA LEU A 81 2.04 23.79 38.01
C LEU A 81 1.98 23.99 36.50
N THR A 82 2.23 25.23 36.02
CA THR A 82 2.29 25.50 34.56
C THR A 82 3.36 24.68 33.88
N VAL A 83 4.53 24.51 34.51
CA VAL A 83 5.61 23.66 34.00
C VAL A 83 5.20 22.19 34.01
N ALA A 84 4.56 21.72 35.10
CA ALA A 84 4.08 20.35 35.19
C ALA A 84 3.01 20.03 34.11
N PHE A 85 2.06 20.96 33.86
CA PHE A 85 1.10 20.82 32.78
C PHE A 85 1.76 20.86 31.39
N GLY A 86 2.80 21.67 31.21
CA GLY A 86 3.59 21.68 29.96
C GLY A 86 4.25 20.35 29.68
N VAL A 87 4.92 19.77 30.69
CA VAL A 87 5.56 18.43 30.59
C VAL A 87 4.52 17.33 30.34
N ALA A 88 3.42 17.35 31.11
CA ALA A 88 2.33 16.38 30.91
C ALA A 88 1.71 16.52 29.50
N GLY A 89 1.48 17.74 29.01
CA GLY A 89 0.97 18.01 27.66
C GLY A 89 1.91 17.53 26.57
N ALA A 90 3.21 17.74 26.73
CA ALA A 90 4.23 17.21 25.82
C ALA A 90 4.22 15.68 25.82
N GLY A 91 4.12 15.03 26.98
CA GLY A 91 3.98 13.58 27.10
C GLY A 91 2.75 13.02 26.38
N ILE A 92 1.61 13.69 26.54
CA ILE A 92 0.36 13.32 25.82
C ILE A 92 0.51 13.53 24.32
N ALA A 93 1.11 14.63 23.87
CA ALA A 93 1.35 14.90 22.46
C ALA A 93 2.25 13.83 21.84
N PHE A 94 3.28 13.41 22.55
CA PHE A 94 4.17 12.31 22.13
C PHE A 94 3.42 10.97 22.04
N ALA A 95 2.58 10.68 23.04
CA ALA A 95 1.77 9.46 23.04
C ALA A 95 0.74 9.42 21.90
N LEU A 96 0.26 10.59 21.44
CA LEU A 96 -0.71 10.73 20.36
C LEU A 96 -0.08 10.98 18.98
N GLN A 97 1.24 11.06 18.89
CA GLN A 97 1.97 11.40 17.67
C GLN A 97 1.51 10.58 16.45
N GLU A 98 1.36 9.28 16.60
CA GLU A 98 0.95 8.39 15.51
C GLU A 98 -0.50 8.65 15.06
N VAL A 99 -1.38 8.98 16.00
CA VAL A 99 -2.77 9.33 15.70
C VAL A 99 -2.83 10.64 14.91
N ILE A 100 -2.08 11.65 15.35
CA ILE A 100 -2.02 12.97 14.69
C ILE A 100 -1.42 12.82 13.29
N ALA A 101 -0.32 12.06 13.15
CA ALA A 101 0.30 11.76 11.86
C ALA A 101 -0.65 10.99 10.92
N SER A 102 -1.48 10.09 11.46
CA SER A 102 -2.47 9.37 10.64
C SER A 102 -3.60 10.27 10.14
N ILE A 103 -4.05 11.24 10.94
CA ILE A 103 -5.04 12.25 10.50
C ILE A 103 -4.42 13.14 9.40
N ALA A 104 -3.19 13.59 9.59
CA ALA A 104 -2.46 14.35 8.56
C ALA A 104 -2.26 13.52 7.28
N GLY A 105 -1.95 12.22 7.42
CA GLY A 105 -1.85 11.27 6.31
C GLY A 105 -3.16 11.13 5.54
N TRP A 106 -4.28 11.01 6.25
CA TRP A 106 -5.60 10.99 5.62
C TRP A 106 -5.87 12.27 4.81
N ALA A 107 -5.57 13.42 5.35
CA ALA A 107 -5.71 14.69 4.64
C ALA A 107 -4.81 14.75 3.39
N ALA A 108 -3.56 14.30 3.51
CA ALA A 108 -2.63 14.23 2.39
C ALA A 108 -3.12 13.26 1.29
N ILE A 109 -3.63 12.09 1.64
CA ILE A 109 -4.21 11.14 0.69
C ILE A 109 -5.40 11.77 -0.02
N SER A 110 -6.34 12.37 0.74
CA SER A 110 -7.61 12.90 0.21
C SER A 110 -7.41 14.14 -0.68
N VAL A 111 -6.44 15.01 -0.37
CA VAL A 111 -6.18 16.26 -1.09
C VAL A 111 -5.01 16.12 -2.06
N GLY A 112 -3.97 15.38 -1.66
CA GLY A 112 -2.74 15.21 -2.44
C GLY A 112 -2.82 14.14 -3.53
N GLY A 113 -3.89 13.31 -3.56
CA GLY A 113 -4.12 12.34 -4.62
C GLY A 113 -3.09 11.20 -4.65
N PHE A 114 -2.56 10.78 -3.51
CA PHE A 114 -1.61 9.66 -3.46
C PHE A 114 -2.21 8.36 -3.99
N TYR A 115 -3.46 8.09 -3.62
CA TYR A 115 -4.26 6.98 -4.11
C TYR A 115 -5.74 7.16 -3.75
N SER A 116 -6.58 6.41 -4.40
CA SER A 116 -8.04 6.40 -4.22
C SER A 116 -8.58 4.99 -3.95
N VAL A 117 -9.82 4.90 -3.51
CA VAL A 117 -10.50 3.60 -3.39
C VAL A 117 -10.59 2.94 -4.78
N GLY A 118 -10.18 1.68 -4.87
CA GLY A 118 -10.08 0.91 -6.12
C GLY A 118 -8.68 0.86 -6.71
N ASP A 119 -7.74 1.71 -6.25
CA ASP A 119 -6.35 1.67 -6.70
C ASP A 119 -5.62 0.46 -6.14
N ARG A 120 -4.68 -0.07 -6.94
CA ARG A 120 -3.67 -1.03 -6.49
C ARG A 120 -2.44 -0.28 -6.04
N VAL A 121 -2.10 -0.45 -4.76
CA VAL A 121 -1.00 0.28 -4.12
C VAL A 121 -0.08 -0.63 -3.32
N GLN A 122 1.14 -0.15 -3.08
CA GLN A 122 2.01 -0.70 -2.05
C GLN A 122 2.33 0.40 -1.05
N VAL A 123 1.94 0.21 0.20
CA VAL A 123 2.14 1.15 1.30
C VAL A 123 2.60 0.37 2.53
N GLY A 124 3.68 0.83 3.16
CA GLY A 124 4.23 0.17 4.35
C GLY A 124 4.64 -1.28 4.12
N GLY A 125 5.07 -1.63 2.90
CA GLY A 125 5.46 -2.98 2.51
C GLY A 125 4.28 -3.90 2.13
N ILE A 126 3.04 -3.45 2.29
CA ILE A 126 1.84 -4.24 1.95
C ILE A 126 1.34 -3.82 0.57
N THR A 127 1.15 -4.80 -0.31
CA THR A 127 0.59 -4.59 -1.65
C THR A 127 -0.86 -5.08 -1.69
N GLY A 128 -1.76 -4.27 -2.23
CA GLY A 128 -3.17 -4.65 -2.34
C GLY A 128 -4.04 -3.61 -3.02
N ASP A 129 -5.31 -3.95 -3.19
CA ASP A 129 -6.31 -3.04 -3.74
C ASP A 129 -7.00 -2.29 -2.58
N VAL A 130 -7.04 -0.95 -2.67
CA VAL A 130 -7.64 -0.08 -1.66
C VAL A 130 -9.16 -0.28 -1.68
N ILE A 131 -9.73 -0.68 -0.54
CA ILE A 131 -11.18 -0.88 -0.39
C ILE A 131 -11.85 0.19 0.46
N ASP A 132 -11.10 0.87 1.34
CA ASP A 132 -11.62 1.97 2.16
C ASP A 132 -10.49 2.88 2.66
N ILE A 133 -10.78 4.18 2.77
CA ILE A 133 -9.86 5.19 3.30
C ILE A 133 -10.52 5.88 4.49
N GLY A 134 -10.31 5.35 5.69
CA GLY A 134 -10.77 5.96 6.94
C GLY A 134 -9.81 7.04 7.44
N ILE A 135 -10.25 7.82 8.45
CA ILE A 135 -9.46 8.95 9.00
C ILE A 135 -8.09 8.51 9.56
N LEU A 136 -8.01 7.34 10.19
CA LEU A 136 -6.77 6.86 10.80
C LEU A 136 -6.05 5.80 9.98
N ARG A 137 -6.78 5.04 9.18
CA ARG A 137 -6.27 3.85 8.48
C ARG A 137 -6.89 3.70 7.11
N THR A 138 -6.07 3.30 6.16
CA THR A 138 -6.50 2.78 4.86
C THR A 138 -6.65 1.27 4.96
N THR A 139 -7.72 0.73 4.42
CA THR A 139 -8.00 -0.70 4.35
C THR A 139 -7.72 -1.21 2.95
N VAL A 140 -6.93 -2.26 2.82
CA VAL A 140 -6.57 -2.86 1.54
C VAL A 140 -6.91 -4.36 1.53
N MET A 141 -7.35 -4.85 0.38
CA MET A 141 -7.41 -6.28 0.07
C MET A 141 -6.03 -6.70 -0.43
N GLU A 142 -5.33 -7.47 0.36
CA GLU A 142 -3.95 -7.85 0.07
C GLU A 142 -3.84 -8.81 -1.11
N ILE A 143 -2.77 -8.64 -1.87
CA ILE A 143 -2.36 -9.53 -2.96
C ILE A 143 -0.97 -10.10 -2.70
N GLY A 144 -0.66 -11.23 -3.34
CA GLY A 144 0.68 -11.81 -3.26
C GLY A 144 0.87 -12.66 -2.01
N GLU A 145 2.02 -12.52 -1.34
CA GLU A 145 2.48 -13.35 -0.22
C GLU A 145 2.61 -14.83 -0.66
N TRP A 146 1.78 -15.73 -0.14
CA TRP A 146 1.75 -17.14 -0.55
C TRP A 146 1.02 -17.39 -1.87
N VAL A 147 0.24 -16.41 -2.37
CA VAL A 147 -0.45 -16.49 -3.65
C VAL A 147 0.38 -15.78 -4.71
N LYS A 148 0.94 -16.54 -5.66
CA LYS A 148 1.80 -15.95 -6.69
C LYS A 148 1.04 -15.07 -7.68
N ALA A 149 1.73 -14.10 -8.24
CA ALA A 149 1.34 -13.25 -9.36
C ALA A 149 0.09 -12.39 -9.14
N ASP A 150 0.15 -11.52 -8.14
CA ASP A 150 -0.77 -10.40 -7.92
C ASP A 150 -2.26 -10.78 -7.75
N LEU A 151 -2.53 -11.98 -7.22
CA LEU A 151 -3.88 -12.41 -6.87
C LEU A 151 -4.16 -12.19 -5.39
N TYR A 152 -5.45 -12.02 -5.07
CA TYR A 152 -5.91 -11.90 -3.70
C TYR A 152 -5.58 -13.14 -2.88
N ASN A 153 -5.01 -12.92 -1.70
CA ASN A 153 -4.71 -13.99 -0.75
C ASN A 153 -5.78 -14.18 0.32
N GLY A 154 -6.82 -13.32 0.32
CA GLY A 154 -7.94 -13.38 1.26
C GLY A 154 -7.73 -12.58 2.54
N ARG A 155 -6.58 -11.89 2.71
CA ARG A 155 -6.36 -11.00 3.86
C ARG A 155 -6.83 -9.58 3.58
N ILE A 156 -7.48 -8.99 4.60
CA ILE A 156 -7.77 -7.56 4.66
C ILE A 156 -6.81 -6.94 5.66
N VAL A 157 -6.01 -5.99 5.18
CA VAL A 157 -5.00 -5.30 5.98
C VAL A 157 -5.43 -3.85 6.22
N ARG A 158 -5.23 -3.36 7.45
CA ARG A 158 -5.47 -1.96 7.81
C ARG A 158 -4.14 -1.29 8.10
N ILE A 159 -3.75 -0.36 7.25
CA ILE A 159 -2.49 0.37 7.28
C ILE A 159 -2.75 1.75 7.87
N ALA A 160 -1.96 2.20 8.85
CA ALA A 160 -2.08 3.55 9.37
C ALA A 160 -1.76 4.58 8.28
N ASN A 161 -2.56 5.62 8.15
CA ASN A 161 -2.37 6.63 7.09
C ASN A 161 -1.04 7.40 7.23
N SER A 162 -0.45 7.43 8.43
CA SER A 162 0.87 8.01 8.67
C SER A 162 1.99 7.38 7.81
N PHE A 163 1.79 6.16 7.30
CA PHE A 163 2.79 5.49 6.46
C PHE A 163 3.07 6.23 5.15
N VAL A 164 2.15 7.07 4.66
CA VAL A 164 2.40 7.91 3.46
C VAL A 164 3.54 8.93 3.64
N PHE A 165 3.93 9.21 4.89
CA PHE A 165 5.07 10.07 5.22
C PHE A 165 6.33 9.30 5.63
N LYS A 166 6.21 7.99 5.88
CA LYS A 166 7.30 7.16 6.41
C LYS A 166 8.00 6.31 5.36
N ALA A 167 7.27 5.97 4.30
CA ALA A 167 7.76 5.10 3.24
C ALA A 167 7.26 5.57 1.87
N PRO A 168 7.94 5.19 0.77
CA PRO A 168 7.41 5.41 -0.56
C PRO A 168 6.03 4.80 -0.74
N VAL A 169 5.16 5.50 -1.46
CA VAL A 169 3.86 5.00 -1.89
C VAL A 169 3.97 4.63 -3.37
N PHE A 170 3.80 3.35 -3.69
CA PHE A 170 3.74 2.88 -5.07
C PHE A 170 2.27 2.75 -5.46
N ASN A 171 1.87 3.40 -6.53
CA ASN A 171 0.53 3.28 -7.09
C ASN A 171 0.63 2.68 -8.50
N TYR A 172 -0.02 1.53 -8.71
CA TYR A 172 0.04 0.76 -9.95
C TYR A 172 -1.10 1.09 -10.92
N SER A 173 -2.01 1.98 -10.54
CA SER A 173 -3.27 2.20 -11.29
C SER A 173 -3.74 3.65 -11.36
N ALA A 174 -3.09 4.62 -10.68
CA ALA A 174 -3.61 5.98 -10.56
C ALA A 174 -3.62 6.75 -11.87
N ASP A 175 -2.48 6.85 -12.53
CA ASP A 175 -2.33 7.69 -13.72
C ASP A 175 -2.59 6.92 -15.03
N PHE A 176 -2.35 5.59 -15.01
CA PHE A 176 -2.64 4.69 -16.12
C PHE A 176 -2.92 3.27 -15.61
N HIS A 177 -3.77 2.53 -16.32
CA HIS A 177 -4.28 1.24 -15.86
C HIS A 177 -3.54 0.05 -16.45
N PHE A 178 -2.31 0.23 -16.90
CA PHE A 178 -1.48 -0.82 -17.46
C PHE A 178 -0.10 -0.84 -16.80
N LEU A 179 0.56 -1.99 -16.91
CA LEU A 179 1.96 -2.17 -16.53
C LEU A 179 2.72 -2.73 -17.72
N TRP A 180 4.02 -2.42 -17.81
CA TRP A 180 4.94 -3.21 -18.62
C TRP A 180 5.25 -4.49 -17.86
N ASP A 181 5.03 -5.62 -18.51
CA ASP A 181 5.37 -6.92 -17.98
C ASP A 181 6.27 -7.67 -18.95
N GLU A 182 6.99 -8.66 -18.46
CA GLU A 182 7.95 -9.43 -19.24
C GLU A 182 7.79 -10.92 -18.99
N ILE A 183 8.03 -11.70 -20.03
CA ILE A 183 8.24 -13.14 -19.95
C ILE A 183 9.56 -13.51 -20.61
N THR A 184 10.22 -14.52 -20.08
CA THR A 184 11.46 -15.05 -20.61
C THR A 184 11.22 -16.42 -21.20
N VAL A 185 11.70 -16.64 -22.44
CA VAL A 185 11.56 -17.89 -23.17
C VAL A 185 12.95 -18.38 -23.58
N PRO A 186 13.48 -19.46 -22.97
CA PRO A 186 14.77 -20.02 -23.32
C PRO A 186 14.64 -20.91 -24.56
N ILE A 187 15.40 -20.60 -25.59
CA ILE A 187 15.45 -21.34 -26.85
C ILE A 187 16.80 -22.07 -26.96
N LYS A 188 16.76 -23.35 -27.34
CA LYS A 188 17.95 -24.21 -27.49
C LYS A 188 18.88 -23.68 -28.58
N TYR A 189 20.20 -23.72 -28.36
CA TYR A 189 21.18 -23.46 -29.38
C TYR A 189 21.02 -24.45 -30.57
N GLY A 190 21.16 -23.95 -31.78
CA GLY A 190 20.90 -24.70 -33.01
C GLY A 190 19.46 -24.62 -33.52
N SER A 191 18.54 -24.00 -32.75
CA SER A 191 17.20 -23.63 -33.24
C SER A 191 17.28 -22.44 -34.20
N ASP A 192 16.27 -22.31 -35.06
CA ASP A 192 16.06 -21.09 -35.85
C ASP A 192 15.59 -19.93 -34.96
N TYR A 193 16.54 -19.12 -34.52
CA TYR A 193 16.27 -18.03 -33.62
C TYR A 193 15.55 -16.86 -34.31
N HIS A 194 15.59 -16.73 -35.62
CA HIS A 194 14.82 -15.76 -36.40
C HIS A 194 13.34 -16.13 -36.36
N LEU A 195 13.03 -17.40 -36.69
CA LEU A 195 11.69 -17.96 -36.61
C LEU A 195 11.14 -17.88 -35.17
N ALA A 196 11.97 -18.18 -34.17
CA ALA A 196 11.59 -18.03 -32.76
C ALA A 196 11.14 -16.59 -32.43
N ARG A 197 11.90 -15.58 -32.84
CA ARG A 197 11.56 -14.16 -32.64
C ARG A 197 10.24 -13.80 -33.31
N GLU A 198 10.02 -14.24 -34.55
CA GLU A 198 8.77 -13.98 -35.30
C GLU A 198 7.56 -14.59 -34.60
N ILE A 199 7.67 -15.83 -34.15
CA ILE A 199 6.63 -16.52 -33.39
C ILE A 199 6.31 -15.75 -32.11
N LEU A 200 7.33 -15.45 -31.29
CA LEU A 200 7.14 -14.75 -30.02
C LEU A 200 6.49 -13.38 -30.22
N HIS A 201 6.93 -12.63 -31.24
CA HIS A 201 6.36 -11.33 -31.56
C HIS A 201 4.91 -11.44 -32.04
N SER A 202 4.61 -12.34 -32.99
CA SER A 202 3.28 -12.51 -33.54
C SER A 202 2.27 -13.01 -32.51
N VAL A 203 2.65 -14.00 -31.68
CA VAL A 203 1.80 -14.49 -30.59
C VAL A 203 1.49 -13.37 -29.60
N THR A 204 2.49 -12.57 -29.25
CA THR A 204 2.31 -11.47 -28.29
C THR A 204 1.38 -10.41 -28.86
N ILE A 205 1.58 -9.97 -30.11
CA ILE A 205 0.69 -8.99 -30.76
C ILE A 205 -0.74 -9.52 -30.83
N ASN A 206 -0.94 -10.78 -31.19
CA ASN A 206 -2.27 -11.37 -31.26
C ASN A 206 -2.96 -11.41 -29.88
N GLN A 207 -2.19 -11.61 -28.80
CA GLN A 207 -2.74 -11.69 -27.45
C GLN A 207 -3.02 -10.33 -26.82
N VAL A 208 -2.10 -9.35 -26.95
CA VAL A 208 -2.21 -8.06 -26.26
C VAL A 208 -2.57 -6.92 -27.20
N GLY A 209 -2.61 -7.14 -28.52
CA GLY A 209 -2.79 -6.08 -29.53
C GLY A 209 -4.07 -5.27 -29.36
N GLY A 210 -5.15 -5.90 -28.93
CA GLY A 210 -6.41 -5.21 -28.63
C GLY A 210 -6.33 -4.21 -27.46
N TYR A 211 -5.35 -4.36 -26.57
CA TYR A 211 -5.14 -3.48 -25.43
C TYR A 211 -4.19 -2.31 -25.72
N ILE A 212 -3.31 -2.45 -26.72
CA ILE A 212 -2.31 -1.44 -27.09
C ILE A 212 -2.90 -0.06 -27.35
N PRO A 213 -4.01 0.13 -28.08
CA PRO A 213 -4.57 1.46 -28.32
C PRO A 213 -4.96 2.20 -27.05
N HIS A 214 -5.50 1.47 -26.05
CA HIS A 214 -5.84 2.04 -24.74
C HIS A 214 -4.58 2.47 -23.99
N ALA A 215 -3.61 1.57 -23.89
CA ALA A 215 -2.32 1.87 -23.24
C ALA A 215 -1.60 3.07 -23.89
N LYS A 216 -1.60 3.16 -25.22
CA LYS A 216 -1.03 4.27 -25.97
C LYS A 216 -1.72 5.59 -25.67
N SER A 217 -3.04 5.61 -25.64
CA SER A 217 -3.82 6.81 -25.30
C SER A 217 -3.50 7.31 -23.88
N ASP A 218 -3.44 6.40 -22.92
CA ASP A 218 -3.13 6.76 -21.53
C ASP A 218 -1.68 7.22 -21.39
N TRP A 219 -0.74 6.53 -22.04
CA TRP A 219 0.67 6.95 -22.06
C TRP A 219 0.88 8.32 -22.71
N ASP A 220 0.20 8.61 -23.81
CA ASP A 220 0.27 9.93 -24.46
C ASP A 220 -0.28 11.06 -23.57
N LYS A 221 -1.27 10.78 -22.70
CA LYS A 221 -1.75 11.73 -21.67
C LYS A 221 -0.66 11.98 -20.61
N MET A 222 0.01 10.91 -20.15
CA MET A 222 1.09 10.99 -19.16
C MET A 222 2.29 11.78 -19.67
N VAL A 223 2.73 11.49 -20.90
CA VAL A 223 3.83 12.22 -21.54
C VAL A 223 3.54 13.73 -21.60
N ARG A 224 2.30 14.11 -21.93
CA ARG A 224 1.89 15.53 -21.93
C ARG A 224 1.82 16.15 -20.55
N LYS A 225 1.33 15.37 -19.54
CA LYS A 225 1.15 15.85 -18.18
C LYS A 225 2.48 16.07 -17.45
N PHE A 226 3.44 15.16 -17.64
CA PHE A 226 4.68 15.13 -16.86
C PHE A 226 5.95 15.44 -17.68
N MET A 227 5.82 15.72 -18.98
CA MET A 227 6.95 15.99 -19.88
C MET A 227 8.03 14.90 -19.85
N ILE A 228 7.60 13.63 -19.75
CA ILE A 228 8.47 12.46 -19.75
C ILE A 228 8.68 11.94 -21.18
N GLU A 229 9.71 11.09 -21.37
CA GLU A 229 9.99 10.46 -22.64
C GLU A 229 8.84 9.54 -23.09
N LYS A 230 8.60 9.51 -24.41
CA LYS A 230 7.60 8.63 -25.00
C LYS A 230 8.15 7.22 -25.13
N ALA A 231 7.86 6.39 -24.12
CA ALA A 231 8.22 4.96 -24.15
C ALA A 231 7.33 4.17 -25.12
N THR A 232 7.91 3.12 -25.71
CA THR A 232 7.21 2.17 -26.58
C THR A 232 6.23 1.33 -25.77
N VAL A 233 4.99 1.27 -26.19
CA VAL A 233 3.92 0.43 -25.62
C VAL A 233 3.65 -0.82 -26.46
N GLU A 234 4.16 -0.86 -27.68
CA GLU A 234 4.10 -2.02 -28.57
C GLU A 234 4.99 -3.15 -27.99
N PRO A 235 4.62 -4.42 -28.24
CA PRO A 235 5.44 -5.55 -27.83
C PRO A 235 6.84 -5.50 -28.43
N MET A 236 7.82 -5.84 -27.61
CA MET A 236 9.23 -5.89 -28.01
C MET A 236 9.81 -7.25 -27.64
N VAL A 237 10.54 -7.85 -28.59
CA VAL A 237 11.24 -9.13 -28.36
C VAL A 237 12.74 -8.88 -28.46
N THR A 238 13.43 -9.01 -27.35
CA THR A 238 14.89 -8.89 -27.26
C THR A 238 15.52 -10.26 -27.05
N MET A 239 16.80 -10.40 -27.34
CA MET A 239 17.54 -11.66 -27.27
C MET A 239 18.86 -11.45 -26.54
N LEU A 240 19.20 -12.40 -25.68
CA LEU A 240 20.49 -12.52 -25.03
C LEU A 240 21.01 -13.94 -25.26
N ALA A 241 22.24 -14.09 -25.71
CA ALA A 241 22.92 -15.40 -25.78
C ALA A 241 23.71 -15.59 -24.47
N ASN A 242 23.42 -16.67 -23.75
CA ASN A 242 24.16 -17.06 -22.55
C ASN A 242 24.83 -18.45 -22.74
N ASP A 243 25.49 -18.98 -21.72
CA ASP A 243 26.27 -20.21 -21.84
C ASP A 243 25.41 -21.44 -22.14
N ASN A 244 24.11 -21.44 -21.86
CA ASN A 244 23.23 -22.60 -21.93
C ASN A 244 22.16 -22.51 -23.02
N TRP A 245 21.68 -21.30 -23.32
CA TRP A 245 20.60 -21.08 -24.28
C TRP A 245 20.59 -19.66 -24.84
N ILE A 246 19.73 -19.45 -25.83
CA ILE A 246 19.35 -18.15 -26.33
C ILE A 246 18.11 -17.71 -25.54
N GLU A 247 18.25 -16.68 -24.72
CA GLU A 247 17.18 -16.15 -23.92
C GLU A 247 16.44 -15.06 -24.67
N PHE A 248 15.15 -15.25 -24.93
CA PHE A 248 14.28 -14.22 -25.46
C PHE A 248 13.47 -13.60 -24.34
N THR A 249 13.53 -12.28 -24.23
CA THR A 249 12.66 -11.51 -23.35
C THR A 249 11.59 -10.82 -24.19
N VAL A 250 10.35 -11.12 -23.88
CA VAL A 250 9.17 -10.53 -24.51
C VAL A 250 8.57 -9.53 -23.54
N ARG A 251 8.66 -8.25 -23.88
CA ARG A 251 8.07 -7.14 -23.10
C ARG A 251 6.77 -6.70 -23.75
N TYR A 252 5.74 -6.49 -22.94
CA TYR A 252 4.42 -6.08 -23.40
C TYR A 252 3.70 -5.26 -22.34
N VAL A 253 2.63 -4.57 -22.73
CA VAL A 253 1.73 -3.88 -21.81
C VAL A 253 0.54 -4.75 -21.45
N VAL A 254 0.11 -4.69 -20.20
CA VAL A 254 -0.99 -5.49 -19.67
C VAL A 254 -1.75 -4.74 -18.61
N ASP A 255 -3.07 -4.95 -18.52
CA ASP A 255 -3.90 -4.51 -17.39
C ASP A 255 -3.33 -5.06 -16.09
N TYR A 256 -3.12 -4.18 -15.09
CA TYR A 256 -2.50 -4.54 -13.82
C TYR A 256 -3.22 -5.66 -13.05
N LYS A 257 -4.52 -5.90 -13.33
CA LYS A 257 -5.30 -7.01 -12.75
C LYS A 257 -5.20 -8.31 -13.54
N LYS A 258 -4.72 -8.27 -14.80
CA LYS A 258 -4.73 -9.40 -15.73
C LYS A 258 -3.36 -10.01 -15.99
N ARG A 259 -2.32 -9.59 -15.27
CA ARG A 259 -0.93 -10.06 -15.49
C ARG A 259 -0.82 -11.59 -15.52
N ARG A 260 -1.38 -12.28 -14.53
CA ARG A 260 -1.30 -13.74 -14.43
C ARG A 260 -2.00 -14.44 -15.59
N SER A 261 -3.25 -14.07 -15.89
CA SER A 261 -4.01 -14.70 -16.96
C SER A 261 -3.38 -14.42 -18.33
N THR A 262 -2.84 -13.23 -18.54
CA THR A 262 -2.14 -12.89 -19.81
C THR A 262 -0.87 -13.71 -19.96
N LYS A 263 -0.07 -13.87 -18.88
CA LYS A 263 1.13 -14.75 -18.92
C LYS A 263 0.78 -16.21 -19.26
N ASP A 264 -0.25 -16.75 -18.63
CA ASP A 264 -0.73 -18.09 -18.89
C ASP A 264 -1.12 -18.28 -20.37
N GLN A 265 -1.91 -17.35 -20.90
CA GLN A 265 -2.32 -17.37 -22.30
C GLN A 265 -1.15 -17.22 -23.27
N LEU A 266 -0.19 -16.33 -22.96
CA LEU A 266 1.02 -16.17 -23.77
C LEU A 266 1.85 -17.44 -23.80
N PHE A 267 2.15 -18.05 -22.64
CA PHE A 267 2.91 -19.29 -22.61
C PHE A 267 2.20 -20.43 -23.33
N THR A 268 0.89 -20.56 -23.14
CA THR A 268 0.09 -21.58 -23.86
C THR A 268 0.23 -21.40 -25.37
N LYS A 269 0.00 -20.19 -25.89
CA LYS A 269 0.09 -19.92 -27.32
C LYS A 269 1.51 -20.02 -27.89
N ILE A 270 2.51 -19.64 -27.11
CA ILE A 270 3.91 -19.80 -27.48
C ILE A 270 4.24 -21.29 -27.62
N LEU A 271 3.88 -22.12 -26.65
CA LEU A 271 4.13 -23.56 -26.69
C LEU A 271 3.47 -24.23 -27.90
N GLU A 272 2.17 -23.94 -28.12
CA GLU A 272 1.44 -24.43 -29.29
C GLU A 272 2.14 -24.04 -30.62
N SER A 273 2.60 -22.79 -30.71
CA SER A 273 3.30 -22.30 -31.91
C SER A 273 4.67 -22.91 -32.11
N LEU A 274 5.43 -23.13 -31.03
CA LEU A 274 6.74 -23.77 -31.10
C LEU A 274 6.63 -25.26 -31.51
N GLU A 275 5.65 -26.00 -30.98
CA GLU A 275 5.36 -27.36 -31.35
C GLU A 275 5.03 -27.47 -32.83
N SER A 276 4.30 -26.53 -33.41
CA SER A 276 3.95 -26.51 -34.81
C SER A 276 5.14 -26.34 -35.75
N THR A 277 6.31 -25.94 -35.25
CA THR A 277 7.55 -25.82 -36.07
C THR A 277 8.22 -27.13 -36.43
N ASN A 278 7.71 -28.27 -35.93
CA ASN A 278 8.29 -29.58 -36.15
C ASN A 278 9.79 -29.67 -35.81
N GLY A 279 10.17 -29.09 -34.68
CA GLY A 279 11.53 -29.13 -34.15
C GLY A 279 12.49 -28.07 -34.69
N LYS A 280 12.06 -27.15 -35.59
CA LYS A 280 12.93 -26.06 -36.04
C LYS A 280 13.26 -25.10 -34.90
N VAL A 281 12.34 -24.93 -33.96
CA VAL A 281 12.51 -24.14 -32.72
C VAL A 281 12.17 -25.03 -31.54
N SER A 282 13.11 -25.19 -30.61
CA SER A 282 12.95 -26.00 -29.42
C SER A 282 13.29 -25.23 -28.18
N LEU A 283 12.53 -25.45 -27.10
CA LEU A 283 12.83 -24.87 -25.80
C LEU A 283 14.13 -25.46 -25.26
N ALA A 284 14.90 -24.66 -24.56
CA ALA A 284 16.09 -25.12 -23.86
C ALA A 284 15.74 -25.63 -22.46
N SER A 285 16.56 -26.58 -22.02
CA SER A 285 16.63 -26.99 -20.60
C SER A 285 18.05 -26.74 -20.09
N ALA A 286 18.22 -26.65 -18.78
CA ALA A 286 19.55 -26.52 -18.20
C ALA A 286 20.47 -27.71 -18.68
N THR A 287 21.60 -27.35 -19.31
CA THR A 287 22.57 -28.32 -19.79
C THR A 287 23.80 -28.26 -18.90
N PHE A 288 24.21 -29.39 -18.35
CA PHE A 288 25.44 -29.50 -17.57
C PHE A 288 26.49 -30.23 -18.43
N GLN A 289 27.62 -29.58 -18.65
CA GLN A 289 28.76 -30.21 -19.26
C GLN A 289 29.65 -30.82 -18.18
N LEU A 290 29.80 -32.14 -18.19
CA LEU A 290 30.75 -32.85 -17.33
C LEU A 290 32.15 -32.70 -17.94
N VAL A 291 32.98 -31.82 -17.38
CA VAL A 291 34.32 -31.54 -17.90
C VAL A 291 35.30 -32.65 -17.53
N GLU A 292 35.14 -33.26 -16.37
CA GLU A 292 35.98 -34.38 -15.88
C GLU A 292 35.12 -35.28 -15.00
N ALA A 293 35.12 -36.59 -15.30
CA ALA A 293 34.53 -37.59 -14.43
C ALA A 293 35.66 -38.22 -13.59
N PRO A 294 35.59 -38.17 -12.26
CA PRO A 294 36.58 -38.88 -11.44
C PRO A 294 36.45 -40.36 -11.71
N VAL A 295 37.61 -41.06 -11.79
CA VAL A 295 37.66 -42.54 -11.92
C VAL A 295 37.05 -43.14 -10.66
N LEU A 296 35.84 -43.69 -10.77
CA LEU A 296 35.17 -44.39 -9.68
C LEU A 296 35.66 -45.85 -9.67
N ASN A 297 36.53 -46.18 -8.72
CA ASN A 297 36.89 -47.57 -8.46
C ASN A 297 35.76 -48.24 -7.65
N VAL A 298 34.81 -48.87 -8.33
CA VAL A 298 33.76 -49.63 -7.67
C VAL A 298 34.29 -51.05 -7.41
N ARG A 299 34.58 -51.37 -6.14
CA ARG A 299 34.82 -52.75 -5.72
C ARG A 299 33.49 -53.40 -5.41
N PHE A 300 33.07 -54.35 -6.21
CA PHE A 300 31.97 -55.22 -5.86
C PHE A 300 32.45 -56.19 -4.77
N PRO A 301 31.73 -56.38 -3.64
CA PRO A 301 32.05 -57.45 -2.72
C PRO A 301 31.92 -58.80 -3.48
N GLU A 302 32.93 -59.64 -3.40
CA GLU A 302 32.84 -61.00 -3.90
C GLU A 302 31.65 -61.68 -3.22
N GLU A 303 30.70 -62.18 -4.01
CA GLU A 303 29.67 -63.13 -3.56
C GLU A 303 30.35 -64.35 -2.97
N LYS A 304 30.32 -64.50 -1.65
CA LYS A 304 30.71 -65.78 -1.03
C LYS A 304 29.72 -66.82 -1.50
N GLY A 305 30.22 -67.69 -2.36
CA GLY A 305 29.47 -68.84 -2.82
C GLY A 305 28.94 -69.68 -1.63
N PRO A 306 27.78 -70.34 -1.76
CA PRO A 306 27.24 -71.19 -0.72
C PRO A 306 28.04 -72.49 -0.64
N GLY A 307 28.98 -72.58 0.33
CA GLY A 307 29.60 -73.84 0.60
C GLY A 307 31.04 -73.87 1.08
N GLU A 308 31.39 -73.15 2.15
CA GLU A 308 32.58 -73.55 2.89
C GLU A 308 32.19 -73.78 4.36
N LYS A 309 31.97 -75.06 4.68
CA LYS A 309 31.85 -75.56 6.05
C LYS A 309 33.18 -75.37 6.76
N GLN A 310 33.20 -74.68 7.88
CA GLN A 310 34.34 -74.67 8.79
C GLN A 310 34.60 -76.10 9.31
N PRO A 311 35.88 -76.63 9.25
CA PRO A 311 36.25 -77.76 10.02
C PRO A 311 36.43 -77.38 11.49
N GLY A 312 36.01 -78.26 12.39
CA GLY A 312 35.88 -78.28 13.80
C GLY A 312 37.01 -77.82 14.73
#